data_af6151e8080ef8bc4b6120a3f6c45dcf
#
_entry.id   af6151e8080ef8bc4b6120a3f6c45dcf
#
_cell.length_a   1.000
_cell.length_b   1.000
_cell.length_c   1.000
_cell.angle_alpha   90.00
_cell.angle_beta   90.00
_cell.angle_gamma   90.00
#
_symmetry.space_group_name_H-M   'P 1'
#
loop_
_entity.id
_entity.type
_entity.pdbx_description
1 polymer ?
#
loop_
_entity_poly.entity_id
_entity_poly.type
_entity_poly.pdbx_seq_one_letter_code
_entity_poly.pdbx_strand_id
1 'polypeptide(L)'
;MATGMVVVPLCAACGSPSSWVELVAPGELPAKWQQWDSVRQCSFLLHRDPQCWHLIVQGIAACNGDGDPIDASKAEQIAEAFQPPLSFAQVHTAGFYDDAGFCPGCDAPYCYRHWHVSESGYGHCPHDHGKSLDPHWSP
;
A
#
# COMPACT_ATOMS: atom_id res chain seq x y z
N MET A 1 5.87 -2.09 23.04
CA MET A 1 6.84 -2.20 21.96
C MET A 1 6.14 -2.29 20.63
N ALA A 2 6.55 -1.45 19.70
CA ALA A 2 5.89 -1.38 18.41
C ALA A 2 6.26 -2.59 17.54
N THR A 3 5.27 -3.20 16.91
CA THR A 3 5.48 -4.33 15.99
C THR A 3 5.02 -3.93 14.60
N GLY A 4 5.61 -4.54 13.59
CA GLY A 4 5.20 -4.35 12.21
C GLY A 4 3.77 -4.84 11.96
N MET A 5 3.23 -4.45 10.82
CA MET A 5 1.85 -4.75 10.44
C MET A 5 1.80 -5.03 8.94
N VAL A 6 1.01 -6.01 8.56
CA VAL A 6 0.71 -6.28 7.14
C VAL A 6 -0.79 -6.21 6.96
N VAL A 7 -1.22 -5.44 5.96
CA VAL A 7 -2.63 -5.35 5.58
C VAL A 7 -2.75 -5.68 4.10
N VAL A 8 -3.66 -6.59 3.79
CA VAL A 8 -3.96 -6.98 2.42
C VAL A 8 -5.46 -6.76 2.20
N PRO A 9 -5.86 -5.57 1.73
CA PRO A 9 -7.26 -5.34 1.42
C PRO A 9 -7.74 -6.32 0.35
N LEU A 10 -8.93 -6.88 0.54
CA LEU A 10 -9.48 -7.86 -0.40
C LEU A 10 -10.43 -7.20 -1.37
N CYS A 11 -10.34 -7.62 -2.64
CA CYS A 11 -11.19 -7.09 -3.70
C CYS A 11 -12.66 -7.32 -3.39
N ALA A 12 -13.46 -6.26 -3.46
CA ALA A 12 -14.90 -6.33 -3.20
C ALA A 12 -15.64 -7.17 -4.24
N ALA A 13 -15.06 -7.34 -5.43
CA ALA A 13 -15.71 -8.09 -6.52
C ALA A 13 -15.41 -9.59 -6.47
N CYS A 14 -14.19 -9.99 -6.08
CA CYS A 14 -13.78 -11.40 -6.16
C CYS A 14 -13.07 -11.94 -4.92
N GLY A 15 -12.79 -11.11 -3.91
CA GLY A 15 -12.13 -11.54 -2.68
C GLY A 15 -10.62 -11.77 -2.80
N SER A 16 -10.02 -11.56 -3.98
CA SER A 16 -8.58 -11.67 -4.15
C SER A 16 -7.86 -10.49 -3.51
N PRO A 17 -6.57 -10.65 -3.12
CA PRO A 17 -5.78 -9.52 -2.63
C PRO A 17 -5.74 -8.37 -3.65
N SER A 18 -6.02 -7.15 -3.19
CA SER A 18 -5.98 -5.97 -4.06
C SER A 18 -4.63 -5.28 -3.99
N SER A 19 -4.02 -5.22 -2.82
CA SER A 19 -2.73 -4.58 -2.62
C SER A 19 -2.04 -5.19 -1.40
N TRP A 20 -0.78 -4.79 -1.18
CA TRP A 20 -0.01 -5.18 0.00
C TRP A 20 0.50 -3.91 0.66
N VAL A 21 0.12 -3.68 1.90
CA VAL A 21 0.58 -2.54 2.69
C VAL A 21 1.26 -3.08 3.94
N GLU A 22 2.54 -2.75 4.10
CA GLU A 22 3.31 -3.26 5.22
C GLU A 22 4.01 -2.12 5.95
N LEU A 23 3.92 -2.15 7.27
CA LEU A 23 4.73 -1.32 8.17
C LEU A 23 5.81 -2.20 8.76
N VAL A 24 7.06 -1.89 8.46
CA VAL A 24 8.23 -2.57 9.02
C VAL A 24 8.72 -1.75 10.19
N ALA A 25 8.72 -2.35 11.38
CA ALA A 25 9.17 -1.67 12.60
C ALA A 25 10.67 -1.37 12.55
N PRO A 26 11.14 -0.35 13.30
CA PRO A 26 12.56 -0.02 13.33
C PRO A 26 13.44 -1.23 13.66
N GLY A 27 14.45 -1.45 12.82
CA GLY A 27 15.40 -2.56 13.01
C GLY A 27 14.93 -3.93 12.56
N GLU A 28 13.67 -4.04 12.10
CA GLU A 28 13.11 -5.31 11.62
C GLU A 28 13.25 -5.47 10.11
N LEU A 29 12.94 -6.66 9.61
CA LEU A 29 12.95 -6.97 8.19
C LEU A 29 11.51 -7.13 7.68
N PRO A 30 11.28 -6.84 6.37
CA PRO A 30 9.97 -7.08 5.77
C PRO A 30 9.50 -8.52 5.90
N ALA A 31 8.18 -8.72 5.96
CA ALA A 31 7.58 -10.03 6.14
C ALA A 31 7.96 -11.01 5.03
N LYS A 32 8.10 -10.51 3.80
CA LYS A 32 8.46 -11.33 2.63
C LYS A 32 9.96 -11.36 2.36
N TRP A 33 10.80 -11.04 3.34
CA TRP A 33 12.25 -10.93 3.16
C TRP A 33 12.86 -12.12 2.43
N GLN A 34 12.48 -13.33 2.83
CA GLN A 34 13.03 -14.55 2.24
C GLN A 34 12.62 -14.76 0.77
N GLN A 35 11.58 -14.08 0.32
CA GLN A 35 11.08 -14.18 -1.05
C GLN A 35 11.64 -13.08 -1.95
N TRP A 36 12.26 -12.06 -1.37
CA TRP A 36 12.90 -11.00 -2.14
C TRP A 36 14.19 -11.51 -2.76
N ASP A 37 14.50 -11.05 -3.98
CA ASP A 37 15.79 -11.34 -4.58
C ASP A 37 16.92 -10.60 -3.85
N SER A 38 18.17 -10.98 -4.14
CA SER A 38 19.33 -10.41 -3.46
C SER A 38 19.52 -8.92 -3.75
N VAL A 39 19.15 -8.46 -4.94
CA VAL A 39 19.25 -7.05 -5.31
C VAL A 39 18.33 -6.20 -4.44
N ARG A 40 17.07 -6.62 -4.29
CA ARG A 40 16.08 -5.90 -3.47
C ARG A 40 16.47 -5.95 -1.99
N GLN A 41 16.96 -7.09 -1.51
CA GLN A 41 17.44 -7.22 -0.13
C GLN A 41 18.61 -6.28 0.15
N CYS A 42 19.59 -6.23 -0.74
CA CYS A 42 20.73 -5.34 -0.59
C CYS A 42 20.29 -3.87 -0.63
N SER A 43 19.39 -3.52 -1.52
CA SER A 43 18.85 -2.17 -1.62
C SER A 43 18.19 -1.74 -0.32
N PHE A 44 17.35 -2.61 0.25
CA PHE A 44 16.68 -2.32 1.51
C PHE A 44 17.70 -2.09 2.64
N LEU A 45 18.67 -2.98 2.78
CA LEU A 45 19.68 -2.87 3.85
C LEU A 45 20.57 -1.64 3.68
N LEU A 46 20.83 -1.24 2.44
CA LEU A 46 21.67 -0.07 2.14
C LEU A 46 20.95 1.24 2.43
N HIS A 47 19.66 1.31 2.12
CA HIS A 47 18.91 2.56 2.18
C HIS A 47 18.06 2.71 3.44
N ARG A 48 17.85 1.65 4.22
CA ARG A 48 17.03 1.75 5.42
C ARG A 48 17.71 2.59 6.50
N ASP A 49 16.87 3.28 7.27
CA ASP A 49 17.28 3.88 8.52
C ASP A 49 16.82 2.96 9.66
N PRO A 50 17.75 2.33 10.43
CA PRO A 50 17.35 1.38 11.49
C PRO A 50 16.52 2.01 12.60
N GLN A 51 16.46 3.34 12.67
CA GLN A 51 15.69 4.03 13.70
C GLN A 51 14.29 4.43 13.20
N CYS A 52 14.03 4.26 11.91
CA CYS A 52 12.76 4.63 11.30
C CYS A 52 11.91 3.40 11.01
N TRP A 53 10.61 3.64 10.97
CA TRP A 53 9.67 2.72 10.34
C TRP A 53 9.85 2.79 8.83
N HIS A 54 9.48 1.72 8.14
CA HIS A 54 9.47 1.70 6.68
C HIS A 54 8.10 1.26 6.20
N LEU A 55 7.59 1.99 5.21
CA LEU A 55 6.31 1.69 4.58
C LEU A 55 6.57 1.02 3.24
N ILE A 56 6.06 -0.17 3.06
CA ILE A 56 6.12 -0.91 1.80
C ILE A 56 4.72 -1.03 1.24
N VAL A 57 4.55 -0.58 -0.01
CA VAL A 57 3.27 -0.64 -0.69
C VAL A 57 3.44 -1.31 -2.04
N GLN A 58 2.68 -2.37 -2.27
CA GLN A 58 2.50 -2.96 -3.59
C GLN A 58 1.07 -2.69 -4.01
N GLY A 59 0.90 -1.62 -4.79
CA GLY A 59 -0.41 -1.17 -5.23
C GLY A 59 -0.88 -1.90 -6.48
N ILE A 60 -1.96 -1.37 -7.07
CA ILE A 60 -2.58 -1.97 -8.25
C ILE A 60 -1.70 -1.81 -9.49
N ALA A 61 -1.14 -0.62 -9.69
CA ALA A 61 -0.38 -0.28 -10.90
C ALA A 61 1.13 -0.27 -10.67
N ALA A 62 1.57 -0.04 -9.44
CA ALA A 62 2.99 0.12 -9.13
C ALA A 62 3.27 -0.14 -7.65
N CYS A 63 4.54 -0.18 -7.29
CA CYS A 63 4.98 -0.34 -5.91
C CYS A 63 6.04 0.70 -5.58
N ASN A 64 6.31 0.91 -4.29
CA ASN A 64 7.35 1.83 -3.84
C ASN A 64 8.71 1.13 -3.62
N GLY A 65 8.97 0.04 -4.32
CA GLY A 65 10.24 -0.66 -4.30
C GLY A 65 10.53 -1.36 -2.99
N ASP A 66 11.64 -1.01 -2.36
CA ASP A 66 12.06 -1.58 -1.08
C ASP A 66 11.52 -0.80 0.13
N GLY A 67 10.66 0.19 -0.11
CA GLY A 67 9.97 0.90 0.95
C GLY A 67 10.51 2.31 1.20
N ASP A 68 9.71 3.09 1.92
CA ASP A 68 10.03 4.47 2.27
C ASP A 68 10.15 4.61 3.79
N PRO A 69 11.16 5.35 4.29
CA PRO A 69 11.24 5.63 5.72
C PRO A 69 10.13 6.59 6.14
N ILE A 70 9.50 6.31 7.26
CA ILE A 70 8.47 7.16 7.85
C ILE A 70 8.69 7.28 9.35
N ASP A 71 8.15 8.31 9.98
CA ASP A 71 8.25 8.47 11.41
C ASP A 71 7.19 7.63 12.15
N ALA A 72 7.33 7.54 13.46
CA ALA A 72 6.43 6.75 14.29
C ALA A 72 4.99 7.28 14.25
N SER A 73 4.82 8.60 14.15
CA SER A 73 3.50 9.22 14.09
C SER A 73 2.77 8.84 12.81
N LYS A 74 3.48 8.85 11.68
CA LYS A 74 2.92 8.43 10.39
C LYS A 74 2.56 6.94 10.40
N ALA A 75 3.44 6.11 10.98
CA ALA A 75 3.17 4.67 11.11
C ALA A 75 1.90 4.42 11.93
N GLU A 76 1.71 5.16 13.02
CA GLU A 76 0.51 5.05 13.85
C GLU A 76 -0.75 5.45 13.09
N GLN A 77 -0.69 6.55 12.34
CA GLN A 77 -1.82 7.00 11.51
C GLN A 77 -2.21 5.94 10.47
N ILE A 78 -1.22 5.32 9.85
CA ILE A 78 -1.46 4.26 8.86
C ILE A 78 -2.08 3.04 9.52
N ALA A 79 -1.55 2.62 10.67
CA ALA A 79 -2.09 1.48 11.39
C ALA A 79 -3.56 1.71 11.78
N GLU A 80 -3.90 2.91 12.23
CA GLU A 80 -5.29 3.25 12.56
C GLU A 80 -6.19 3.26 11.32
N ALA A 81 -5.68 3.80 10.20
CA ALA A 81 -6.47 3.91 8.97
C ALA A 81 -6.90 2.55 8.41
N PHE A 82 -6.09 1.52 8.64
CA PHE A 82 -6.38 0.17 8.15
C PHE A 82 -7.08 -0.72 9.18
N GLN A 83 -7.59 -0.15 10.26
CA GLN A 83 -8.45 -0.90 11.19
C GLN A 83 -9.84 -1.12 10.58
N PRO A 84 -10.39 -2.34 10.69
CA PRO A 84 -11.73 -2.59 10.18
C PRO A 84 -12.80 -1.76 10.90
N PRO A 85 -13.86 -1.34 10.21
CA PRO A 85 -14.10 -1.53 8.77
C PRO A 85 -13.26 -0.58 7.93
N LEU A 86 -12.74 -1.10 6.82
CA LEU A 86 -11.91 -0.30 5.91
C LEU A 86 -12.77 0.66 5.10
N SER A 87 -12.28 1.88 4.91
CA SER A 87 -12.94 2.88 4.07
C SER A 87 -11.91 3.70 3.31
N PHE A 88 -12.32 4.20 2.15
CA PHE A 88 -11.48 5.10 1.36
C PHE A 88 -11.12 6.36 2.16
N ALA A 89 -12.08 6.93 2.87
CA ALA A 89 -11.86 8.18 3.62
C ALA A 89 -10.75 8.04 4.67
N GLN A 90 -10.73 6.94 5.41
CA GLN A 90 -9.69 6.70 6.42
C GLN A 90 -8.32 6.50 5.77
N VAL A 91 -8.27 5.69 4.72
CA VAL A 91 -7.03 5.38 4.02
C VAL A 91 -6.46 6.64 3.35
N HIS A 92 -7.32 7.44 2.75
CA HIS A 92 -6.94 8.69 2.10
C HIS A 92 -6.39 9.69 3.12
N THR A 93 -7.02 9.81 4.28
CA THR A 93 -6.58 10.70 5.36
C THR A 93 -5.17 10.33 5.84
N ALA A 94 -4.81 9.06 5.81
CA ALA A 94 -3.46 8.61 6.16
C ALA A 94 -2.44 8.81 5.05
N GLY A 95 -2.83 9.38 3.91
CA GLY A 95 -1.93 9.67 2.80
C GLY A 95 -1.88 8.62 1.71
N PHE A 96 -2.79 7.68 1.72
CA PHE A 96 -2.90 6.68 0.65
C PHE A 96 -3.95 7.15 -0.35
N TYR A 97 -3.50 7.66 -1.49
CA TYR A 97 -4.41 8.17 -2.51
C TYR A 97 -4.87 7.05 -3.45
N ASP A 98 -3.93 6.35 -4.05
CA ASP A 98 -4.22 5.43 -5.15
C ASP A 98 -3.67 4.02 -4.91
N ASP A 99 -2.68 3.91 -4.09
CA ASP A 99 -1.82 2.73 -3.98
C ASP A 99 -2.49 1.55 -3.28
N ALA A 100 -3.52 1.78 -2.48
CA ALA A 100 -4.23 0.68 -1.82
C ALA A 100 -5.40 0.12 -2.65
N GLY A 101 -5.64 0.66 -3.84
CA GLY A 101 -6.65 0.14 -4.76
C GLY A 101 -8.09 0.45 -4.39
N PHE A 102 -8.33 1.43 -3.52
CA PHE A 102 -9.68 1.81 -3.11
C PHE A 102 -10.34 2.72 -4.14
N CYS A 103 -11.58 2.40 -4.50
CA CYS A 103 -12.41 3.29 -5.28
C CYS A 103 -13.17 4.22 -4.35
N PRO A 104 -13.02 5.55 -4.47
CA PRO A 104 -13.74 6.48 -3.60
C PRO A 104 -15.25 6.47 -3.83
N GLY A 105 -15.69 6.24 -5.06
CA GLY A 105 -17.11 6.19 -5.39
C GLY A 105 -17.81 4.95 -4.85
N CYS A 106 -17.09 3.82 -4.78
CA CYS A 106 -17.63 2.57 -4.23
C CYS A 106 -17.30 2.39 -2.74
N ASP A 107 -16.35 3.15 -2.24
CA ASP A 107 -15.81 2.99 -0.89
C ASP A 107 -15.32 1.55 -0.64
N ALA A 108 -14.65 0.96 -1.63
CA ALA A 108 -14.24 -0.44 -1.60
C ALA A 108 -12.98 -0.65 -2.43
N PRO A 109 -12.12 -1.63 -2.04
CA PRO A 109 -10.94 -1.96 -2.82
C PRO A 109 -11.28 -2.95 -3.95
N TYR A 110 -10.52 -2.86 -5.04
CA TYR A 110 -10.60 -3.79 -6.16
C TYR A 110 -9.21 -4.24 -6.56
N CYS A 111 -9.06 -5.50 -6.98
CA CYS A 111 -7.79 -6.02 -7.47
C CYS A 111 -7.53 -5.56 -8.92
N TYR A 112 -6.31 -5.79 -9.40
CA TYR A 112 -5.92 -5.34 -10.74
C TYR A 112 -6.79 -5.92 -11.86
N ARG A 113 -7.41 -7.07 -11.63
CA ARG A 113 -8.31 -7.69 -12.61
C ARG A 113 -9.62 -6.91 -12.77
N HIS A 114 -10.01 -6.20 -11.74
CA HIS A 114 -11.26 -5.45 -11.71
C HIS A 114 -11.05 -3.95 -11.89
N TRP A 115 -9.79 -3.50 -11.91
CA TRP A 115 -9.44 -2.16 -12.36
C TRP A 115 -9.06 -2.23 -13.83
N HIS A 116 -9.72 -1.42 -14.67
CA HIS A 116 -9.33 -1.25 -16.06
C HIS A 116 -8.27 -0.17 -16.13
N VAL A 117 -7.00 -0.56 -16.05
CA VAL A 117 -5.87 0.37 -15.94
C VAL A 117 -5.34 0.73 -17.32
N SER A 118 -5.19 2.03 -17.58
CA SER A 118 -4.55 2.54 -18.82
C SER A 118 -3.03 2.61 -18.64
N GLU A 119 -2.32 2.87 -19.75
CA GLU A 119 -0.86 2.99 -19.75
C GLU A 119 -0.35 4.11 -18.85
N SER A 120 -1.15 5.15 -18.63
CA SER A 120 -0.79 6.27 -17.77
C SER A 120 -0.97 6.00 -16.27
N GLY A 121 -1.44 4.82 -15.89
CA GLY A 121 -1.74 4.49 -14.50
C GLY A 121 -3.11 4.95 -14.04
N TYR A 122 -3.91 5.55 -14.93
CA TYR A 122 -5.30 5.91 -14.65
C TYR A 122 -6.19 4.70 -14.89
N GLY A 123 -7.15 4.47 -14.00
CA GLY A 123 -8.02 3.31 -14.10
C GLY A 123 -9.47 3.60 -13.79
N HIS A 124 -10.32 2.63 -14.15
CA HIS A 124 -11.75 2.65 -13.85
C HIS A 124 -12.12 1.40 -13.07
N CYS A 125 -12.92 1.54 -12.02
CA CYS A 125 -13.43 0.41 -11.25
C CYS A 125 -14.57 -0.29 -12.02
N PRO A 126 -15.08 -1.45 -11.51
CA PRO A 126 -16.18 -2.14 -12.18
C PRO A 126 -17.46 -1.31 -12.35
N HIS A 127 -17.62 -0.26 -11.55
CA HIS A 127 -18.75 0.66 -11.63
C HIS A 127 -18.42 1.94 -12.39
N ASP A 128 -17.31 1.94 -13.14
CA ASP A 128 -16.88 3.02 -14.02
C ASP A 128 -16.48 4.31 -13.33
N HIS A 129 -16.05 4.23 -12.07
CA HIS A 129 -15.43 5.36 -11.38
C HIS A 129 -13.94 5.42 -11.75
N GLY A 130 -13.50 6.57 -12.25
CA GLY A 130 -12.11 6.74 -12.67
C GLY A 130 -11.24 7.40 -11.63
N LYS A 131 -9.97 6.97 -11.54
CA LYS A 131 -8.96 7.61 -10.71
C LYS A 131 -7.56 7.18 -11.13
N SER A 132 -6.55 7.93 -10.70
CA SER A 132 -5.17 7.50 -10.84
C SER A 132 -4.88 6.35 -9.88
N LEU A 133 -4.07 5.40 -10.33
CA LEU A 133 -3.60 4.28 -9.50
C LEU A 133 -2.09 4.32 -9.30
N ASP A 134 -1.45 5.39 -9.72
CA ASP A 134 0.00 5.57 -9.55
C ASP A 134 0.31 5.96 -8.09
N PRO A 135 1.03 5.14 -7.33
CA PRO A 135 1.34 5.43 -5.93
C PRO A 135 2.27 6.62 -5.73
N HIS A 136 2.90 7.12 -6.80
CA HIS A 136 3.76 8.30 -6.74
C HIS A 136 3.04 9.59 -7.09
N TRP A 137 1.77 9.49 -7.50
CA TRP A 137 0.97 10.65 -7.86
C TRP A 137 0.11 11.07 -6.67
N SER A 138 0.15 12.35 -6.36
CA SER A 138 -0.68 12.94 -5.31
C SER A 138 -1.52 14.06 -5.91
N PRO A 139 -2.83 14.05 -5.71
CA PRO A 139 -3.69 15.12 -6.22
C PRO A 139 -3.40 16.47 -5.58
#